data_16fbc94c4fe2dad83d07b78adbdc84ac
#
_entry.id   16fbc94c4fe2dad83d07b78adbdc84ac
#
_cell.length_a   1.000
_cell.length_b   1.000
_cell.length_c   1.000
_cell.angle_alpha   90.00
_cell.angle_beta   90.00
_cell.angle_gamma   90.00
#
_symmetry.space_group_name_H-M   'P 1'
#
loop_
_entity.id
_entity.type
_entity.pdbx_description
1 polymer ?
#
loop_
_entity_poly.entity_id
_entity_poly.type
_entity_poly.pdbx_seq_one_letter_code
_entity_poly.pdbx_strand_id
1 'polypeptide(L)'
;MNYRKLGNTDIDVSTICLGTMTWGEQNTQEEGFEQMDFALEKGVNFWDTAELYAIPPKESTYGKTEEVIGNWFEKTKKRDKVILATKVAGPGLSWIRGGGNQYDKKNLNEAVNESLKRLKTDYIDLYQLHWPERKSNFFGRLGYQHKDEDDWNKFEDILNSLDKIIQSGKIRYIGLSNETAWGLSKFLEVSRLKELPRMMSVQNPYLSLIHI
;
A
#
# COMPACT_ATOMS: atom_id res chain seq x y z
N MET A 1 23.90 4.86 -1.98
CA MET A 1 22.62 4.18 -2.27
C MET A 1 22.47 4.05 -3.78
N ASN A 2 21.95 2.90 -4.27
CA ASN A 2 21.60 2.73 -5.68
C ASN A 2 20.12 3.07 -5.87
N TYR A 3 19.77 3.59 -7.05
CA TYR A 3 18.41 3.95 -7.42
C TYR A 3 17.98 3.24 -8.71
N ARG A 4 16.68 3.07 -8.87
CA ARG A 4 16.06 2.49 -10.07
C ARG A 4 14.67 3.07 -10.29
N LYS A 5 14.17 3.01 -11.50
CA LYS A 5 12.79 3.42 -11.79
C LYS A 5 11.78 2.52 -11.10
N LEU A 6 10.73 3.11 -10.54
CA LEU A 6 9.57 2.39 -10.03
C LEU A 6 8.70 1.95 -11.22
N GLY A 7 8.86 0.69 -11.65
CA GLY A 7 8.16 0.22 -12.84
C GLY A 7 8.48 1.06 -14.08
N ASN A 8 7.44 1.46 -14.80
CA ASN A 8 7.55 2.30 -16.01
C ASN A 8 7.33 3.80 -15.71
N THR A 9 7.52 4.21 -14.46
CA THR A 9 7.31 5.60 -14.03
C THR A 9 8.56 6.45 -14.21
N ASP A 10 8.41 7.75 -14.02
CA ASP A 10 9.51 8.72 -13.95
C ASP A 10 10.21 8.76 -12.58
N ILE A 11 9.64 8.07 -11.56
CA ILE A 11 10.14 8.10 -10.20
C ILE A 11 11.37 7.22 -10.01
N ASP A 12 12.42 7.80 -9.45
CA ASP A 12 13.60 7.07 -8.98
C ASP A 12 13.47 6.71 -7.51
N VAL A 13 13.47 5.41 -7.21
CA VAL A 13 13.42 4.87 -5.85
C VAL A 13 14.74 4.23 -5.46
N SER A 14 15.11 4.36 -4.20
CA SER A 14 16.22 3.60 -3.63
C SER A 14 15.93 2.09 -3.74
N THR A 15 16.98 1.29 -4.03
CA THR A 15 16.84 -0.17 -4.13
C THR A 15 16.52 -0.84 -2.79
N ILE A 16 16.72 -0.11 -1.69
CA ILE A 16 16.25 -0.47 -0.34
C ILE A 16 15.04 0.39 -0.04
N CYS A 17 13.99 -0.23 0.49
CA CYS A 17 12.77 0.42 0.97
C CYS A 17 12.73 0.40 2.50
N LEU A 18 12.39 1.51 3.13
CA LEU A 18 12.16 1.58 4.57
C LEU A 18 10.76 1.03 4.87
N GLY A 19 10.69 -0.14 5.50
CA GLY A 19 9.46 -0.68 6.07
C GLY A 19 9.17 -0.06 7.44
N THR A 20 7.90 0.18 7.74
CA THR A 20 7.49 1.00 8.89
C THR A 20 6.49 0.32 9.82
N MET A 21 6.14 -0.93 9.57
CA MET A 21 4.96 -1.60 10.14
C MET A 21 4.93 -1.75 11.66
N THR A 22 6.01 -1.40 12.38
CA THR A 22 6.13 -1.57 13.84
C THR A 22 5.91 -0.27 14.62
N TRP A 23 5.91 0.89 13.94
CA TRP A 23 5.82 2.19 14.61
C TRP A 23 4.41 2.47 15.12
N GLY A 24 4.35 2.83 16.40
CA GLY A 24 3.10 3.08 17.11
C GLY A 24 2.53 1.87 17.86
N GLU A 25 3.24 0.73 17.84
CA GLU A 25 2.94 -0.45 18.66
C GLU A 25 4.22 -1.02 19.29
N GLN A 26 5.16 -1.52 18.48
CA GLN A 26 6.41 -2.11 18.96
C GLN A 26 7.52 -1.07 19.14
N ASN A 27 7.45 0.01 18.36
CA ASN A 27 8.38 1.13 18.44
C ASN A 27 7.60 2.42 18.76
N THR A 28 8.26 3.32 19.47
CA THR A 28 7.72 4.65 19.75
C THR A 28 7.79 5.55 18.52
N GLN A 29 7.11 6.69 18.58
CA GLN A 29 7.21 7.73 17.54
C GLN A 29 8.63 8.27 17.41
N GLU A 30 9.32 8.46 18.53
CA GLU A 30 10.70 8.99 18.59
C GLU A 30 11.67 8.03 17.90
N GLU A 31 11.58 6.73 18.17
CA GLU A 31 12.36 5.71 17.46
C GLU A 31 12.06 5.68 15.95
N GLY A 32 10.79 5.85 15.57
CA GLY A 32 10.39 6.01 14.17
C GLY A 32 11.02 7.22 13.51
N PHE A 33 11.10 8.36 14.22
CA PHE A 33 11.74 9.59 13.73
C PHE A 33 13.24 9.40 13.51
N GLU A 34 13.94 8.77 14.44
CA GLU A 34 15.37 8.45 14.30
C GLU A 34 15.61 7.54 13.08
N GLN A 35 14.77 6.53 12.87
CA GLN A 35 14.88 5.63 11.71
C GLN A 35 14.62 6.36 10.39
N MET A 36 13.64 7.26 10.33
CA MET A 36 13.35 8.09 9.15
C MET A 36 14.49 9.04 8.81
N ASP A 37 15.03 9.74 9.82
CA ASP A 37 16.16 10.65 9.63
C ASP A 37 17.40 9.89 9.15
N PHE A 38 17.71 8.76 9.76
CA PHE A 38 18.82 7.89 9.36
C PHE A 38 18.64 7.34 7.94
N ALA A 39 17.44 6.89 7.58
CA ALA A 39 17.14 6.39 6.24
C ALA A 39 17.40 7.44 5.17
N LEU A 40 16.92 8.68 5.36
CA LEU A 40 17.19 9.76 4.42
C LEU A 40 18.68 10.14 4.37
N GLU A 41 19.37 10.17 5.50
CA GLU A 41 20.82 10.43 5.53
C GLU A 41 21.59 9.41 4.69
N LYS A 42 21.14 8.13 4.70
CA LYS A 42 21.74 7.07 3.89
C LYS A 42 21.21 7.00 2.45
N GLY A 43 20.34 7.93 2.07
CA GLY A 43 19.76 8.02 0.72
C GLY A 43 18.61 7.04 0.45
N VAL A 44 17.99 6.49 1.50
CA VAL A 44 16.79 5.65 1.36
C VAL A 44 15.58 6.57 1.26
N ASN A 45 15.12 6.82 0.04
CA ASN A 45 14.00 7.72 -0.26
C ASN A 45 12.66 7.00 -0.42
N PHE A 46 12.63 5.68 -0.53
CA PHE A 46 11.42 4.88 -0.73
C PHE A 46 10.95 4.32 0.62
N TRP A 47 9.74 4.71 1.06
CA TRP A 47 9.17 4.31 2.34
C TRP A 47 7.83 3.62 2.14
N ASP A 48 7.62 2.53 2.86
CA ASP A 48 6.43 1.69 2.77
C ASP A 48 5.68 1.63 4.10
N THR A 49 4.43 2.00 4.07
CA THR A 49 3.48 1.91 5.20
C THR A 49 2.16 1.27 4.76
N ALA A 50 1.14 1.27 5.61
CA ALA A 50 -0.22 0.87 5.29
C ALA A 50 -1.23 1.45 6.30
N GLU A 51 -2.48 1.63 5.89
CA GLU A 51 -3.55 2.04 6.81
C GLU A 51 -3.75 1.03 7.94
N LEU A 52 -3.51 -0.27 7.67
CA LEU A 52 -3.65 -1.34 8.67
C LEU A 52 -2.63 -1.23 9.81
N TYR A 53 -1.47 -0.62 9.57
CA TYR A 53 -0.37 -0.62 10.54
C TYR A 53 -0.66 0.31 11.73
N ALA A 54 -0.20 -0.05 12.92
CA ALA A 54 0.93 -0.94 13.26
C ALA A 54 0.56 -2.44 13.35
N ILE A 55 1.61 -3.27 13.34
CA ILE A 55 1.53 -4.73 13.50
C ILE A 55 2.04 -5.15 14.89
N PRO A 56 1.36 -6.09 15.61
CA PRO A 56 0.17 -6.84 15.17
C PRO A 56 -1.07 -5.95 15.03
N PRO A 57 -1.98 -6.26 14.06
CA PRO A 57 -3.11 -5.39 13.76
C PRO A 57 -4.13 -5.40 14.90
N LYS A 58 -4.48 -4.21 15.39
CA LYS A 58 -5.48 -3.97 16.41
C LYS A 58 -6.31 -2.75 16.03
N GLU A 59 -7.57 -2.72 16.43
CA GLU A 59 -8.42 -1.54 16.25
C GLU A 59 -7.82 -0.27 16.90
N SER A 60 -7.20 -0.43 18.08
CA SER A 60 -6.59 0.67 18.84
C SER A 60 -5.31 1.25 18.22
N THR A 61 -4.64 0.51 17.36
CA THR A 61 -3.39 0.94 16.70
C THR A 61 -3.53 1.10 15.18
N TYR A 62 -4.73 0.94 14.66
CA TYR A 62 -5.05 1.18 13.25
C TYR A 62 -4.66 2.60 12.82
N GLY A 63 -3.87 2.70 11.77
CA GLY A 63 -3.40 3.97 11.22
C GLY A 63 -2.26 4.66 12.00
N LYS A 64 -1.83 4.12 13.13
CA LYS A 64 -0.80 4.75 13.98
C LYS A 64 0.52 4.96 13.26
N THR A 65 0.93 4.02 12.43
CA THR A 65 2.17 4.16 11.65
C THR A 65 2.10 5.31 10.66
N GLU A 66 0.96 5.49 9.98
CA GLU A 66 0.75 6.66 9.11
C GLU A 66 0.72 7.97 9.90
N GLU A 67 0.15 7.98 11.12
CA GLU A 67 0.20 9.16 12.00
C GLU A 67 1.65 9.52 12.39
N VAL A 68 2.48 8.55 12.75
CA VAL A 68 3.90 8.76 13.07
C VAL A 68 4.63 9.39 11.87
N ILE A 69 4.44 8.86 10.67
CA ILE A 69 5.03 9.40 9.45
C ILE A 69 4.52 10.83 9.18
N GLY A 70 3.21 11.05 9.32
CA GLY A 70 2.61 12.37 9.13
C GLY A 70 3.14 13.43 10.12
N ASN A 71 3.35 13.04 11.37
CA ASN A 71 3.95 13.90 12.38
C ASN A 71 5.41 14.26 12.03
N TRP A 72 6.15 13.32 11.46
CA TRP A 72 7.50 13.57 10.98
C TRP A 72 7.52 14.52 9.77
N PHE A 73 6.62 14.35 8.80
CA PHE A 73 6.47 15.28 7.67
C PHE A 73 6.13 16.70 8.14
N GLU A 74 5.18 16.81 9.08
CA GLU A 74 4.79 18.10 9.64
C GLU A 74 5.96 18.79 10.36
N LYS A 75 6.75 18.04 11.15
CA LYS A 75 7.89 18.54 11.91
C LYS A 75 9.05 18.96 11.00
N THR A 76 9.37 18.15 10.00
CA THR A 76 10.61 18.30 9.22
C THR A 76 10.43 19.07 7.91
N LYS A 77 9.19 19.13 7.39
CA LYS A 77 8.84 19.67 6.06
C LYS A 77 9.57 18.98 4.90
N LYS A 78 9.95 17.71 5.08
CA LYS A 78 10.72 16.92 4.08
C LYS A 78 9.85 15.94 3.27
N ARG A 79 8.53 16.19 3.12
CA ARG A 79 7.65 15.32 2.34
C ARG A 79 8.13 15.10 0.90
N ASP A 80 8.69 16.14 0.29
CA ASP A 80 9.21 16.12 -1.09
C ASP A 80 10.48 15.27 -1.28
N LYS A 81 11.15 14.88 -0.19
CA LYS A 81 12.34 14.02 -0.23
C LYS A 81 12.00 12.52 -0.19
N VAL A 82 10.72 12.17 0.01
CA VAL A 82 10.28 10.80 0.23
C VAL A 82 9.32 10.38 -0.87
N ILE A 83 9.59 9.22 -1.46
CA ILE A 83 8.64 8.49 -2.28
C ILE A 83 7.85 7.58 -1.34
N LEU A 84 6.59 7.92 -1.10
CA LEU A 84 5.77 7.28 -0.10
C LEU A 84 4.81 6.27 -0.73
N ALA A 85 4.92 5.02 -0.28
CA ALA A 85 3.96 3.98 -0.54
C ALA A 85 3.08 3.74 0.69
N THR A 86 1.77 3.67 0.50
CA THR A 86 0.83 3.14 1.51
C THR A 86 -0.16 2.19 0.88
N LYS A 87 -1.00 1.53 1.70
CA LYS A 87 -1.85 0.44 1.23
C LYS A 87 -3.25 0.53 1.84
N VAL A 88 -4.26 0.28 1.03
CA VAL A 88 -5.63 0.07 1.50
C VAL A 88 -5.80 -1.38 2.00
N ALA A 89 -6.36 -1.56 3.17
CA ALA A 89 -6.70 -2.88 3.69
C ALA A 89 -7.79 -3.55 2.83
N GLY A 90 -7.60 -4.82 2.52
CA GLY A 90 -8.62 -5.66 1.89
C GLY A 90 -9.69 -6.10 2.89
N PRO A 91 -10.63 -6.96 2.46
CA PRO A 91 -11.72 -7.45 3.30
C PRO A 91 -11.23 -8.38 4.43
N GLY A 92 -12.06 -8.52 5.47
CA GLY A 92 -11.86 -9.49 6.54
C GLY A 92 -11.65 -8.90 7.94
N LEU A 93 -11.50 -7.58 8.08
CA LEU A 93 -11.33 -6.90 9.37
C LEU A 93 -12.58 -6.07 9.68
N SER A 94 -13.41 -6.55 10.60
CA SER A 94 -14.72 -5.97 10.93
C SER A 94 -14.64 -4.53 11.45
N TRP A 95 -13.53 -4.15 12.04
CA TRP A 95 -13.32 -2.82 12.62
C TRP A 95 -12.77 -1.79 11.61
N ILE A 96 -12.39 -2.20 10.40
CA ILE A 96 -12.00 -1.26 9.34
C ILE A 96 -13.24 -0.91 8.51
N ARG A 97 -13.63 0.36 8.49
CA ARG A 97 -14.79 0.87 7.74
C ARG A 97 -16.05 0.01 7.90
N GLY A 98 -16.31 -0.46 9.15
CA GLY A 98 -17.47 -1.31 9.44
C GLY A 98 -17.42 -2.72 8.85
N GLY A 99 -16.25 -3.20 8.45
CA GLY A 99 -16.05 -4.53 7.89
C GLY A 99 -16.31 -4.64 6.38
N GLY A 100 -16.83 -3.59 5.76
CA GLY A 100 -17.13 -3.53 4.32
C GLY A 100 -15.97 -3.01 3.47
N ASN A 101 -14.75 -3.39 3.77
CA ASN A 101 -13.54 -2.90 3.11
C ASN A 101 -13.22 -3.60 1.78
N GLN A 102 -14.24 -3.78 0.94
CA GLN A 102 -14.06 -4.16 -0.47
C GLN A 102 -13.44 -3.00 -1.25
N TYR A 103 -12.82 -3.29 -2.40
CA TYR A 103 -12.17 -2.28 -3.25
C TYR A 103 -13.16 -1.56 -4.17
N ASP A 104 -14.32 -1.19 -3.64
CA ASP A 104 -15.28 -0.36 -4.35
C ASP A 104 -14.90 1.13 -4.28
N LYS A 105 -15.57 1.93 -5.09
CA LYS A 105 -15.35 3.37 -5.19
C LYS A 105 -15.45 4.09 -3.85
N LYS A 106 -16.43 3.71 -3.01
CA LYS A 106 -16.67 4.37 -1.70
C LYS A 106 -15.52 4.07 -0.75
N ASN A 107 -15.21 2.79 -0.56
CA ASN A 107 -14.16 2.35 0.36
C ASN A 107 -12.78 2.84 -0.05
N LEU A 108 -12.44 2.79 -1.35
CA LEU A 108 -11.16 3.30 -1.85
C LEU A 108 -11.01 4.81 -1.62
N ASN A 109 -12.05 5.61 -1.88
CA ASN A 109 -12.01 7.06 -1.63
C ASN A 109 -11.89 7.38 -0.14
N GLU A 110 -12.64 6.69 0.72
CA GLU A 110 -12.57 6.87 2.16
C GLU A 110 -11.16 6.51 2.68
N ALA A 111 -10.64 5.35 2.31
CA ALA A 111 -9.31 4.90 2.70
C ALA A 111 -8.21 5.88 2.30
N VAL A 112 -8.21 6.35 1.05
CA VAL A 112 -7.22 7.35 0.59
C VAL A 112 -7.32 8.65 1.37
N ASN A 113 -8.53 9.16 1.58
CA ASN A 113 -8.72 10.43 2.31
C ASN A 113 -8.24 10.33 3.76
N GLU A 114 -8.55 9.23 4.44
CA GLU A 114 -8.10 9.00 5.82
C GLU A 114 -6.59 8.77 5.90
N SER A 115 -5.98 8.07 4.93
CA SER A 115 -4.52 7.94 4.85
C SER A 115 -3.84 9.30 4.62
N LEU A 116 -4.33 10.13 3.69
CA LEU A 116 -3.81 11.48 3.46
C LEU A 116 -3.88 12.36 4.72
N LYS A 117 -4.97 12.26 5.46
CA LYS A 117 -5.16 12.98 6.73
C LYS A 117 -4.16 12.53 7.80
N ARG A 118 -3.98 11.21 8.01
CA ARG A 118 -3.00 10.68 8.96
C ARG A 118 -1.57 11.02 8.56
N LEU A 119 -1.26 10.91 7.27
CA LEU A 119 0.05 11.22 6.69
C LEU A 119 0.33 12.73 6.57
N LYS A 120 -0.66 13.58 6.81
CA LYS A 120 -0.55 15.06 6.73
C LYS A 120 0.08 15.52 5.40
N THR A 121 -0.40 14.95 4.30
CA THR A 121 0.06 15.23 2.93
C THR A 121 -1.10 15.24 1.96
N ASP A 122 -0.94 15.94 0.85
CA ASP A 122 -1.98 16.06 -0.19
C ASP A 122 -1.91 14.95 -1.23
N TYR A 123 -0.82 14.18 -1.26
CA TYR A 123 -0.62 13.12 -2.25
C TYR A 123 0.17 11.93 -1.70
N ILE A 124 -0.07 10.78 -2.32
CA ILE A 124 0.67 9.51 -2.13
C ILE A 124 1.34 9.14 -3.44
N ASP A 125 2.60 8.73 -3.40
CA ASP A 125 3.33 8.38 -4.63
C ASP A 125 2.92 7.01 -5.17
N LEU A 126 2.78 6.00 -4.30
CA LEU A 126 2.35 4.65 -4.66
C LEU A 126 1.25 4.17 -3.72
N TYR A 127 0.06 3.91 -4.26
CA TYR A 127 -1.05 3.37 -3.49
C TYR A 127 -1.29 1.92 -3.84
N GLN A 128 -1.27 1.03 -2.86
CA GLN A 128 -1.29 -0.41 -3.09
C GLN A 128 -2.56 -1.05 -2.54
N LEU A 129 -3.09 -2.06 -3.24
CA LEU A 129 -4.08 -2.98 -2.69
C LEU A 129 -3.35 -3.99 -1.81
N HIS A 130 -3.65 -4.02 -0.50
CA HIS A 130 -2.83 -4.71 0.50
C HIS A 130 -2.87 -6.23 0.39
N TRP A 131 -4.03 -6.79 0.03
CA TRP A 131 -4.23 -8.21 -0.31
C TRP A 131 -5.44 -8.38 -1.23
N PRO A 132 -5.56 -9.52 -1.93
CA PRO A 132 -6.69 -9.76 -2.83
C PRO A 132 -8.05 -9.67 -2.14
N GLU A 133 -9.03 -9.06 -2.80
CA GLU A 133 -10.41 -9.03 -2.35
C GLU A 133 -11.08 -10.40 -2.50
N ARG A 134 -10.72 -11.12 -3.57
CA ARG A 134 -11.19 -12.47 -3.85
C ARG A 134 -10.56 -13.51 -2.94
N LYS A 135 -11.16 -14.70 -2.87
CA LYS A 135 -10.59 -15.83 -2.16
C LYS A 135 -9.27 -16.26 -2.78
N SER A 136 -8.20 -16.04 -2.05
CA SER A 136 -6.88 -16.57 -2.34
C SER A 136 -6.12 -16.77 -1.04
N ASN A 137 -5.03 -17.54 -1.08
CA ASN A 137 -4.15 -17.65 0.07
C ASN A 137 -3.15 -16.49 0.07
N PHE A 138 -3.04 -15.81 1.19
CA PHE A 138 -2.07 -14.78 1.49
C PHE A 138 -1.64 -14.87 2.96
N PHE A 139 -0.58 -14.16 3.36
CA PHE A 139 -0.04 -14.17 4.71
C PHE A 139 0.32 -15.57 5.24
N GLY A 140 0.94 -16.41 4.38
CA GLY A 140 1.42 -17.73 4.78
C GLY A 140 0.35 -18.81 4.97
N ARG A 141 -0.90 -18.55 4.57
CA ARG A 141 -1.95 -19.58 4.61
C ARG A 141 -1.66 -20.67 3.57
N LEU A 142 -1.69 -21.92 4.02
CA LEU A 142 -1.54 -23.11 3.19
C LEU A 142 -2.91 -23.75 2.90
N GLY A 143 -2.94 -24.71 1.97
CA GLY A 143 -4.14 -25.51 1.71
C GLY A 143 -5.24 -24.71 0.99
N TYR A 144 -4.95 -24.18 -0.21
CA TYR A 144 -5.95 -23.49 -1.00
C TYR A 144 -7.13 -24.42 -1.35
N GLN A 145 -8.35 -23.95 -1.05
CA GLN A 145 -9.59 -24.59 -1.45
C GLN A 145 -10.31 -23.66 -2.42
N HIS A 146 -10.43 -24.13 -3.67
CA HIS A 146 -11.16 -23.39 -4.70
C HIS A 146 -12.63 -23.25 -4.30
N LYS A 147 -13.18 -22.06 -4.50
CA LYS A 147 -14.62 -21.80 -4.50
C LYS A 147 -14.94 -21.05 -5.77
N ASP A 148 -15.95 -21.53 -6.46
CA ASP A 148 -16.55 -20.80 -7.56
C ASP A 148 -17.17 -19.52 -6.98
N GLU A 149 -16.60 -18.40 -7.28
CA GLU A 149 -17.11 -17.07 -6.93
C GLU A 149 -17.46 -16.37 -8.24
N ASP A 150 -18.66 -15.85 -8.33
CA ASP A 150 -19.15 -15.10 -9.51
C ASP A 150 -18.43 -13.73 -9.67
N ASP A 151 -17.53 -13.39 -8.75
CA ASP A 151 -16.92 -12.07 -8.57
C ASP A 151 -15.56 -11.88 -9.27
N TRP A 152 -15.24 -12.67 -10.27
CA TRP A 152 -13.98 -12.57 -11.02
C TRP A 152 -13.86 -11.30 -11.88
N ASN A 153 -14.93 -10.49 -11.98
CA ASN A 153 -15.03 -9.35 -12.90
C ASN A 153 -14.77 -7.98 -12.27
N LYS A 154 -14.38 -7.92 -11.00
CA LYS A 154 -14.21 -6.61 -10.31
C LYS A 154 -12.92 -5.85 -10.69
N PHE A 155 -11.99 -6.44 -11.42
CA PHE A 155 -10.73 -5.79 -11.80
C PHE A 155 -10.94 -4.47 -12.54
N GLU A 156 -11.92 -4.41 -13.46
CA GLU A 156 -12.24 -3.20 -14.20
C GLU A 156 -12.81 -2.11 -13.29
N ASP A 157 -13.74 -2.46 -12.39
CA ASP A 157 -14.36 -1.52 -11.45
C ASP A 157 -13.34 -0.95 -10.45
N ILE A 158 -12.43 -1.80 -9.97
CA ILE A 158 -11.32 -1.39 -9.10
C ILE A 158 -10.42 -0.40 -9.84
N LEU A 159 -9.98 -0.72 -11.07
CA LEU A 159 -9.13 0.15 -11.87
C LEU A 159 -9.81 1.48 -12.22
N ASN A 160 -11.09 1.46 -12.59
CA ASN A 160 -11.88 2.68 -12.82
C ASN A 160 -11.99 3.56 -11.58
N SER A 161 -12.10 2.94 -10.40
CA SER A 161 -12.16 3.68 -9.14
C SER A 161 -10.82 4.32 -8.80
N LEU A 162 -9.72 3.57 -8.98
CA LEU A 162 -8.36 4.06 -8.78
C LEU A 162 -7.98 5.15 -9.79
N ASP A 163 -8.40 5.02 -11.05
CA ASP A 163 -8.17 6.04 -12.08
C ASP A 163 -8.74 7.40 -11.67
N LYS A 164 -9.96 7.44 -11.15
CA LYS A 164 -10.58 8.67 -10.66
C LYS A 164 -9.81 9.30 -9.50
N ILE A 165 -9.19 8.48 -8.64
CA ILE A 165 -8.38 8.97 -7.54
C ILE A 165 -7.04 9.52 -8.06
N ILE A 166 -6.44 8.88 -9.08
CA ILE A 166 -5.26 9.39 -9.78
C ILE A 166 -5.58 10.75 -10.43
N GLN A 167 -6.67 10.82 -11.19
CA GLN A 167 -7.11 12.07 -11.84
C GLN A 167 -7.37 13.22 -10.85
N SER A 168 -7.77 12.90 -9.62
CA SER A 168 -7.92 13.89 -8.54
C SER A 168 -6.59 14.39 -7.95
N GLY A 169 -5.46 13.81 -8.33
CA GLY A 169 -4.12 14.15 -7.83
C GLY A 169 -3.77 13.57 -6.46
N LYS A 170 -4.66 12.80 -5.83
CA LYS A 170 -4.44 12.24 -4.49
C LYS A 170 -3.43 11.08 -4.46
N ILE A 171 -3.36 10.33 -5.54
CA ILE A 171 -2.36 9.26 -5.71
C ILE A 171 -1.71 9.42 -7.08
N ARG A 172 -0.41 9.08 -7.20
CA ARG A 172 0.31 9.18 -8.48
C ARG A 172 0.28 7.85 -9.22
N TYR A 173 0.60 6.77 -8.54
CA TYR A 173 0.71 5.42 -9.11
C TYR A 173 0.06 4.39 -8.22
N ILE A 174 -0.28 3.24 -8.81
CA ILE A 174 -0.93 2.13 -8.13
C ILE A 174 -0.09 0.86 -8.17
N GLY A 175 -0.25 0.01 -7.17
CA GLY A 175 0.44 -1.27 -7.05
C GLY A 175 -0.39 -2.32 -6.31
N LEU A 176 0.18 -3.50 -6.22
CA LEU A 176 -0.42 -4.65 -5.56
C LEU A 176 0.47 -5.13 -4.41
N SER A 177 -0.13 -5.76 -3.41
CA SER A 177 0.57 -6.48 -2.36
C SER A 177 -0.11 -7.82 -2.10
N ASN A 178 0.67 -8.85 -1.76
CA ASN A 178 0.19 -10.21 -1.51
C ASN A 178 -0.68 -10.79 -2.65
N GLU A 179 -0.44 -10.32 -3.87
CA GLU A 179 -1.22 -10.73 -5.03
C GLU A 179 -0.60 -11.95 -5.72
N THR A 180 -1.45 -12.78 -6.30
CA THR A 180 -1.04 -13.95 -7.09
C THR A 180 -0.58 -13.55 -8.50
N ALA A 181 0.22 -14.39 -9.15
CA ALA A 181 0.61 -14.18 -10.54
C ALA A 181 -0.61 -14.09 -11.48
N TRP A 182 -1.66 -14.87 -11.21
CA TRP A 182 -2.91 -14.82 -11.96
C TRP A 182 -3.61 -13.46 -11.81
N GLY A 183 -3.78 -12.98 -10.57
CA GLY A 183 -4.45 -11.69 -10.33
C GLY A 183 -3.65 -10.51 -10.90
N LEU A 184 -2.32 -10.52 -10.76
CA LEU A 184 -1.46 -9.54 -11.42
C LEU A 184 -1.65 -9.54 -12.94
N SER A 185 -1.67 -10.73 -13.58
CA SER A 185 -1.90 -10.86 -15.02
C SER A 185 -3.27 -10.30 -15.43
N LYS A 186 -4.32 -10.53 -14.63
CA LYS A 186 -5.66 -9.98 -14.88
C LYS A 186 -5.72 -8.46 -14.76
N PHE A 187 -5.11 -7.87 -13.73
CA PHE A 187 -5.00 -6.40 -13.64
C PHE A 187 -4.28 -5.81 -14.86
N LEU A 188 -3.17 -6.42 -15.29
CA LEU A 188 -2.42 -5.95 -16.46
C LEU A 188 -3.19 -6.12 -17.77
N GLU A 189 -3.92 -7.22 -17.93
CA GLU A 189 -4.76 -7.48 -19.09
C GLU A 189 -5.88 -6.43 -19.20
N VAL A 190 -6.65 -6.22 -18.12
CA VAL A 190 -7.74 -5.26 -18.08
C VAL A 190 -7.22 -3.82 -18.30
N SER A 191 -6.14 -3.45 -17.61
CA SER A 191 -5.47 -2.16 -17.80
C SER A 191 -5.16 -1.88 -19.27
N ARG A 192 -4.57 -2.87 -19.98
CA ARG A 192 -4.22 -2.75 -21.39
C ARG A 192 -5.46 -2.68 -22.31
N LEU A 193 -6.47 -3.53 -22.06
CA LEU A 193 -7.65 -3.64 -22.93
C LEU A 193 -8.60 -2.44 -22.79
N LYS A 194 -8.62 -1.82 -21.61
CA LYS A 194 -9.55 -0.73 -21.25
C LYS A 194 -8.85 0.63 -21.14
N GLU A 195 -7.55 0.69 -21.46
CA GLU A 195 -6.74 1.92 -21.34
C GLU A 195 -6.79 2.54 -19.92
N LEU A 196 -6.83 1.67 -18.88
CA LEU A 196 -6.88 2.05 -17.49
C LEU A 196 -5.48 2.04 -16.86
N PRO A 197 -5.30 2.68 -15.69
CA PRO A 197 -3.99 2.74 -15.02
C PRO A 197 -3.37 1.37 -14.79
N ARG A 198 -2.07 1.28 -15.04
CA ARG A 198 -1.29 0.05 -14.87
C ARG A 198 -0.80 -0.10 -13.43
N MET A 199 -0.83 -1.32 -12.90
CA MET A 199 -0.12 -1.67 -11.66
C MET A 199 1.39 -1.57 -11.88
N MET A 200 2.07 -0.69 -11.14
CA MET A 200 3.50 -0.37 -11.32
C MET A 200 4.42 -1.25 -10.47
N SER A 201 3.89 -1.84 -9.41
CA SER A 201 4.63 -2.70 -8.49
C SER A 201 3.79 -3.87 -8.00
N VAL A 202 4.48 -4.90 -7.53
CA VAL A 202 3.90 -5.95 -6.68
C VAL A 202 4.84 -6.17 -5.50
N GLN A 203 4.28 -6.17 -4.28
CA GLN A 203 4.99 -6.42 -3.03
C GLN A 203 4.54 -7.76 -2.45
N ASN A 204 5.36 -8.78 -2.63
CA ASN A 204 5.11 -10.12 -2.13
C ASN A 204 6.23 -10.58 -1.19
N PRO A 205 5.97 -11.52 -0.26
CA PRO A 205 7.00 -12.10 0.58
C PRO A 205 8.13 -12.74 -0.24
N TYR A 206 9.37 -12.38 0.07
CA TYR A 206 10.58 -13.02 -0.45
C TYR A 206 11.50 -13.30 0.72
N LEU A 207 11.36 -14.48 1.30
CA LEU A 207 12.05 -14.90 2.50
C LEU A 207 12.89 -16.14 2.22
N SER A 208 14.11 -16.21 2.78
CA SER A 208 15.00 -17.36 2.58
C SER A 208 14.35 -18.69 2.99
N LEU A 209 13.53 -18.68 4.04
CA LEU A 209 12.86 -19.88 4.55
C LEU A 209 11.61 -20.29 3.75
N ILE A 210 11.09 -19.43 2.89
CA ILE A 210 9.88 -19.70 2.10
C ILE A 210 10.19 -20.58 0.88
N HIS A 211 11.46 -20.62 0.48
CA HIS A 211 11.96 -21.32 -0.70
C HIS A 211 12.87 -22.52 -0.35
N ILE A 212 13.00 -22.82 0.93
CA ILE A 212 13.69 -24.00 1.47
C ILE A 212 12.65 -25.01 1.93
#